data_f6c5e881a64a91ebc756b8a745bce7ac
#
_entry.id   f6c5e881a64a91ebc756b8a745bce7ac
#
_cell.length_a   1.000
_cell.length_b   1.000
_cell.length_c   1.000
_cell.angle_alpha   90.00
_cell.angle_beta   90.00
_cell.angle_gamma   90.00
#
_symmetry.space_group_name_H-M   'P 1'
#
loop_
_entity.id
_entity.type
_entity.pdbx_description
1 polymer ?
#
loop_
_entity_poly.entity_id
_entity_poly.type
_entity_poly.pdbx_seq_one_letter_code
_entity_poly.pdbx_strand_id
1 'polypeptide(L)'
;MAKETFAPIQKLSPDDMAVKPNLHLSDSYDGFSWESMYEELDWLPGGGLNKAHEAIDRHANGKNRDKVAMIWEGKNGEREDYTFGDMKRLTNQFANVCQSLGIEKGDRVFIFMDRLPELYVACFGALKAGAVVGPLFSAFGPEPVRDRMKDSGAKVLVTQPDLRRKISGIIPELFDLQHILIANKDGRDPQPIDAQDLSYEEEMDKASNDFTTVETGQYDYSIMHYTS
;
A
#
# COMPACT_ATOMS: atom_id res chain seq x y z
N MET A 1 -23.45 8.23 -44.49
CA MET A 1 -23.90 8.63 -43.15
C MET A 1 -23.10 9.87 -42.77
N ALA A 2 -23.73 11.03 -42.58
CA ALA A 2 -23.06 12.26 -42.15
C ALA A 2 -22.54 12.05 -40.70
N LYS A 3 -21.26 12.37 -40.47
CA LYS A 3 -20.72 12.43 -39.10
C LYS A 3 -21.47 13.52 -38.36
N GLU A 4 -22.21 13.17 -37.32
CA GLU A 4 -22.71 14.15 -36.35
C GLU A 4 -21.52 14.86 -35.73
N THR A 5 -21.39 16.14 -36.00
CA THR A 5 -20.41 17.00 -35.34
C THR A 5 -21.08 17.63 -34.10
N PHE A 6 -20.68 17.18 -32.92
CA PHE A 6 -21.12 17.80 -31.67
C PHE A 6 -20.41 19.14 -31.47
N ALA A 7 -21.15 20.14 -30.99
CA ALA A 7 -20.55 21.41 -30.60
C ALA A 7 -19.55 21.19 -29.44
N PRO A 8 -18.42 21.90 -29.43
CA PRO A 8 -17.50 21.83 -28.31
C PRO A 8 -18.17 22.22 -27.01
N ILE A 9 -17.96 21.44 -25.95
CA ILE A 9 -18.42 21.80 -24.61
C ILE A 9 -17.61 23.01 -24.14
N GLN A 10 -18.26 24.15 -23.98
CA GLN A 10 -17.66 25.34 -23.38
C GLN A 10 -17.68 25.16 -21.87
N LYS A 11 -16.50 25.16 -21.25
CA LYS A 11 -16.39 25.19 -19.77
C LYS A 11 -16.70 26.58 -19.25
N LEU A 12 -17.43 26.64 -18.15
CA LEU A 12 -17.60 27.89 -17.42
C LEU A 12 -16.24 28.43 -16.95
N SER A 13 -16.11 29.75 -16.93
CA SER A 13 -14.95 30.34 -16.27
C SER A 13 -14.99 30.02 -14.78
N PRO A 14 -13.82 29.91 -14.09
CA PRO A 14 -13.81 29.69 -12.64
C PRO A 14 -14.63 30.69 -11.84
N ASP A 15 -14.75 31.91 -12.33
CA ASP A 15 -15.54 32.97 -11.68
C ASP A 15 -17.05 32.80 -11.85
N ASP A 16 -17.48 32.09 -12.88
CA ASP A 16 -18.88 31.80 -13.18
C ASP A 16 -19.38 30.48 -12.51
N MET A 17 -18.49 29.75 -11.83
CA MET A 17 -18.85 28.51 -11.17
C MET A 17 -19.50 28.78 -9.79
N ALA A 18 -20.59 28.08 -9.48
CA ALA A 18 -21.27 28.15 -8.17
C ALA A 18 -20.34 27.69 -7.02
N VAL A 19 -19.43 26.76 -7.32
CA VAL A 19 -18.35 26.34 -6.43
C VAL A 19 -17.04 26.62 -7.16
N LYS A 20 -16.23 27.49 -6.61
CA LYS A 20 -14.93 27.82 -7.23
C LYS A 20 -14.00 26.60 -7.16
N PRO A 21 -13.21 26.32 -8.23
CA PRO A 21 -12.23 25.24 -8.21
C PRO A 21 -11.15 25.53 -7.15
N ASN A 22 -10.64 24.47 -6.53
CA ASN A 22 -9.57 24.55 -5.53
C ASN A 22 -8.22 24.97 -6.14
N LEU A 23 -8.06 24.82 -7.45
CA LEU A 23 -6.87 25.20 -8.21
C LEU A 23 -7.23 26.27 -9.23
N HIS A 24 -6.59 27.43 -9.13
CA HIS A 24 -6.54 28.38 -10.23
C HIS A 24 -5.50 27.87 -11.24
N LEU A 25 -5.95 27.52 -12.45
CA LEU A 25 -5.09 27.01 -13.50
C LEU A 25 -3.94 27.96 -13.87
N SER A 26 -4.12 29.27 -13.71
CA SER A 26 -3.07 30.27 -13.93
C SER A 26 -1.95 30.23 -12.88
N ASP A 27 -2.28 29.85 -11.64
CA ASP A 27 -1.32 29.92 -10.54
C ASP A 27 -0.49 28.63 -10.40
N SER A 28 -0.96 27.55 -11.04
CA SER A 28 -0.36 26.22 -10.86
C SER A 28 0.67 25.83 -11.92
N TYR A 29 0.66 26.46 -13.11
CA TYR A 29 1.55 26.06 -14.20
C TYR A 29 2.82 26.90 -14.31
N ASP A 30 2.75 28.19 -14.00
CA ASP A 30 3.87 29.12 -14.23
C ASP A 30 4.91 29.13 -13.09
N GLY A 31 4.64 28.48 -11.96
CA GLY A 31 5.53 28.43 -10.80
C GLY A 31 5.79 27.06 -10.22
N PHE A 32 5.22 25.98 -10.82
CA PHE A 32 5.42 24.63 -10.29
C PHE A 32 6.78 24.06 -10.68
N SER A 33 7.52 23.62 -9.68
CA SER A 33 8.68 22.74 -9.87
C SER A 33 8.63 21.60 -8.85
N TRP A 34 9.22 20.46 -9.18
CA TRP A 34 9.34 19.36 -8.22
C TRP A 34 10.18 19.76 -7.01
N GLU A 35 11.14 20.65 -7.21
CA GLU A 35 12.01 21.19 -6.16
C GLU A 35 11.21 21.96 -5.10
N SER A 36 10.18 22.72 -5.51
CA SER A 36 9.32 23.44 -4.56
C SER A 36 8.52 22.50 -3.66
N MET A 37 8.23 21.28 -4.13
CA MET A 37 7.53 20.27 -3.33
C MET A 37 8.43 19.65 -2.25
N TYR A 38 9.75 19.71 -2.42
CA TYR A 38 10.67 19.16 -1.41
C TYR A 38 10.62 19.93 -0.09
N GLU A 39 10.24 21.18 -0.12
CA GLU A 39 10.05 22.01 1.08
C GLU A 39 8.83 21.60 1.92
N GLU A 40 7.88 20.89 1.30
CA GLU A 40 6.68 20.38 1.97
C GLU A 40 6.87 19.00 2.61
N LEU A 41 7.97 18.32 2.31
CA LEU A 41 8.28 17.00 2.87
C LEU A 41 8.93 17.13 4.24
N ASP A 42 8.66 16.15 5.11
CA ASP A 42 9.23 16.11 6.46
C ASP A 42 10.64 15.52 6.49
N TRP A 43 10.95 14.70 5.52
CA TRP A 43 12.19 13.96 5.38
C TRP A 43 12.53 13.08 6.60
N LEU A 44 13.29 12.03 6.40
CA LEU A 44 13.88 11.27 7.50
C LEU A 44 15.07 12.01 8.11
N PRO A 45 15.38 11.79 9.40
CA PRO A 45 16.63 12.26 10.00
C PRO A 45 17.82 11.75 9.16
N GLY A 46 18.55 12.66 8.50
CA GLY A 46 19.62 12.29 7.57
C GLY A 46 19.33 12.69 6.11
N GLY A 47 18.11 13.11 5.81
CA GLY A 47 17.73 13.67 4.50
C GLY A 47 17.23 12.62 3.50
N GLY A 48 16.94 11.39 3.95
CA GLY A 48 16.31 10.37 3.12
C GLY A 48 14.81 10.55 3.00
N LEU A 49 14.23 9.91 1.99
CA LEU A 49 12.78 9.84 1.78
C LEU A 49 12.24 8.48 2.20
N ASN A 50 10.98 8.45 2.63
CA ASN A 50 10.21 7.23 2.70
C ASN A 50 8.71 7.56 2.62
N LYS A 51 8.00 6.95 1.69
CA LYS A 51 6.57 7.24 1.48
C LYS A 51 5.69 6.97 2.70
N ALA A 52 6.01 5.94 3.48
CA ALA A 52 5.24 5.65 4.70
C ALA A 52 5.54 6.66 5.81
N HIS A 53 6.78 7.15 5.91
CA HIS A 53 7.11 8.26 6.80
C HIS A 53 6.28 9.50 6.46
N GLU A 54 6.28 9.91 5.20
CA GLU A 54 5.54 11.09 4.75
C GLU A 54 4.03 10.96 4.93
N ALA A 55 3.48 9.78 4.66
CA ALA A 55 2.04 9.55 4.73
C ALA A 55 1.52 9.31 6.16
N ILE A 56 2.35 8.76 7.05
CA ILE A 56 1.91 8.28 8.36
C ILE A 56 2.76 8.87 9.49
N ASP A 57 4.08 8.63 9.48
CA ASP A 57 4.90 8.86 10.67
C ASP A 57 5.02 10.33 11.04
N ARG A 58 5.20 11.22 10.06
CA ARG A 58 5.24 12.66 10.29
C ARG A 58 3.97 13.18 10.98
N HIS A 59 2.82 12.62 10.65
CA HIS A 59 1.55 12.98 11.26
C HIS A 59 1.39 12.36 12.65
N ALA A 60 1.79 11.10 12.81
CA ALA A 60 1.76 10.38 14.08
C ALA A 60 2.75 10.94 15.11
N ASN A 61 3.85 11.53 14.67
CA ASN A 61 4.85 12.18 15.54
C ASN A 61 4.46 13.59 15.97
N GLY A 62 3.45 14.18 15.31
CA GLY A 62 3.01 15.55 15.55
C GLY A 62 1.61 15.65 16.12
N LYS A 63 1.00 16.82 15.93
CA LYS A 63 -0.33 17.18 16.45
C LYS A 63 -1.49 16.34 15.89
N ASN A 64 -1.26 15.59 14.84
CA ASN A 64 -2.28 14.78 14.18
C ASN A 64 -2.31 13.32 14.71
N ARG A 65 -1.54 12.98 15.73
CA ARG A 65 -1.42 11.61 16.26
C ARG A 65 -2.77 10.92 16.47
N ASP A 66 -3.70 11.63 17.12
CA ASP A 66 -4.99 11.09 17.51
C ASP A 66 -6.11 11.39 16.48
N LYS A 67 -5.74 12.03 15.36
CA LYS A 67 -6.66 12.25 14.24
C LYS A 67 -6.87 10.95 13.50
N VAL A 68 -8.12 10.66 13.11
CA VAL A 68 -8.48 9.53 12.26
C VAL A 68 -7.76 9.65 10.92
N ALA A 69 -6.96 8.66 10.59
CA ALA A 69 -6.21 8.53 9.33
C ALA A 69 -6.94 7.66 8.32
N MET A 70 -7.64 6.63 8.80
CA MET A 70 -8.37 5.69 7.96
C MET A 70 -9.67 5.26 8.64
N ILE A 71 -10.75 5.23 7.88
CA ILE A 71 -12.02 4.63 8.26
C ILE A 71 -12.24 3.41 7.36
N TRP A 72 -12.45 2.27 7.99
CA TRP A 72 -12.84 1.08 7.28
C TRP A 72 -14.31 0.73 7.59
N GLU A 73 -15.05 0.42 6.53
CA GLU A 73 -16.44 -0.04 6.64
C GLU A 73 -16.55 -1.41 5.96
N GLY A 74 -16.95 -2.39 6.73
CA GLY A 74 -17.16 -3.75 6.29
C GLY A 74 -18.48 -3.94 5.56
N LYS A 75 -18.56 -5.05 4.83
CA LYS A 75 -19.71 -5.41 3.99
C LYS A 75 -21.04 -5.52 4.78
N ASN A 76 -20.97 -5.89 6.06
CA ASN A 76 -22.15 -6.07 6.90
C ASN A 76 -22.38 -4.91 7.87
N GLY A 77 -21.70 -3.77 7.67
CA GLY A 77 -21.82 -2.59 8.49
C GLY A 77 -20.82 -2.51 9.66
N GLU A 78 -19.83 -3.37 9.67
CA GLU A 78 -18.70 -3.24 10.59
C GLU A 78 -17.98 -1.92 10.31
N ARG A 79 -17.51 -1.24 11.37
CA ARG A 79 -16.74 -0.01 11.23
C ARG A 79 -15.55 0.01 12.17
N GLU A 80 -14.42 0.42 11.65
CA GLU A 80 -13.19 0.62 12.41
C GLU A 80 -12.53 1.93 11.99
N ASP A 81 -12.16 2.71 12.99
CA ASP A 81 -11.47 3.99 12.79
C ASP A 81 -10.04 3.82 13.31
N TYR A 82 -9.07 4.16 12.47
CA TYR A 82 -7.64 4.08 12.79
C TYR A 82 -7.06 5.49 12.83
N THR A 83 -6.44 5.85 13.95
CA THR A 83 -5.70 7.12 14.05
C THR A 83 -4.34 7.02 13.35
N PHE A 84 -3.68 8.16 13.12
CA PHE A 84 -2.29 8.15 12.64
C PHE A 84 -1.36 7.41 13.62
N GLY A 85 -1.62 7.52 14.93
CA GLY A 85 -0.90 6.77 15.95
C GLY A 85 -1.06 5.26 15.81
N ASP A 86 -2.29 4.78 15.55
CA ASP A 86 -2.57 3.37 15.30
C ASP A 86 -1.89 2.88 14.01
N MET A 87 -2.02 3.64 12.93
CA MET A 87 -1.38 3.31 11.66
C MET A 87 0.15 3.24 11.80
N LYS A 88 0.77 4.16 12.54
CA LYS A 88 2.21 4.09 12.82
C LYS A 88 2.58 2.81 13.56
N ARG A 89 1.86 2.48 14.63
CA ARG A 89 2.11 1.27 15.43
C ARG A 89 2.00 0.00 14.57
N LEU A 90 0.89 -0.15 13.85
CA LEU A 90 0.63 -1.33 13.02
C LEU A 90 1.63 -1.46 11.86
N THR A 91 1.96 -0.35 11.19
CA THR A 91 2.92 -0.37 10.09
C THR A 91 4.36 -0.59 10.56
N ASN A 92 4.70 -0.19 11.79
CA ASN A 92 5.97 -0.56 12.43
C ASN A 92 6.05 -2.05 12.69
N GLN A 93 4.97 -2.65 13.24
CA GLN A 93 4.91 -4.11 13.45
C GLN A 93 5.10 -4.85 12.12
N PHE A 94 4.38 -4.46 11.08
CA PHE A 94 4.52 -5.11 9.78
C PHE A 94 5.91 -4.91 9.15
N ALA A 95 6.54 -3.77 9.34
CA ALA A 95 7.91 -3.55 8.91
C ALA A 95 8.90 -4.49 9.64
N ASN A 96 8.70 -4.71 10.95
CA ASN A 96 9.46 -5.71 11.70
C ASN A 96 9.18 -7.15 11.21
N VAL A 97 7.93 -7.47 10.84
CA VAL A 97 7.60 -8.76 10.19
C VAL A 97 8.40 -8.91 8.89
N CYS A 98 8.39 -7.90 8.01
CA CYS A 98 9.21 -7.92 6.79
C CYS A 98 10.69 -8.20 7.10
N GLN A 99 11.26 -7.51 8.09
CA GLN A 99 12.64 -7.70 8.49
C GLN A 99 12.91 -9.11 9.03
N SER A 100 12.00 -9.66 9.85
CA SER A 100 12.13 -11.02 10.38
C SER A 100 12.07 -12.10 9.30
N LEU A 101 11.36 -11.81 8.19
CA LEU A 101 11.28 -12.67 7.00
C LEU A 101 12.44 -12.44 6.02
N GLY A 102 13.45 -11.65 6.37
CA GLY A 102 14.63 -11.42 5.56
C GLY A 102 14.38 -10.49 4.35
N ILE A 103 13.34 -9.66 4.41
CA ILE A 103 13.08 -8.65 3.38
C ILE A 103 14.04 -7.49 3.54
N GLU A 104 14.76 -7.20 2.48
CA GLU A 104 15.71 -6.10 2.36
C GLU A 104 15.16 -4.99 1.46
N LYS A 105 15.81 -3.82 1.51
CA LYS A 105 15.48 -2.69 0.64
C LYS A 105 15.51 -3.11 -0.83
N GLY A 106 14.41 -2.82 -1.54
CA GLY A 106 14.24 -3.16 -2.94
C GLY A 106 13.63 -4.54 -3.20
N ASP A 107 13.46 -5.38 -2.19
CA ASP A 107 12.71 -6.63 -2.33
C ASP A 107 11.23 -6.36 -2.58
N ARG A 108 10.55 -7.28 -3.25
CA ARG A 108 9.15 -7.13 -3.63
C ARG A 108 8.25 -7.86 -2.65
N VAL A 109 7.30 -7.10 -2.11
CA VAL A 109 6.20 -7.59 -1.27
C VAL A 109 4.90 -7.35 -2.02
N PHE A 110 4.22 -8.42 -2.39
CA PHE A 110 2.97 -8.33 -3.13
C PHE A 110 1.77 -8.50 -2.19
N ILE A 111 0.68 -7.81 -2.53
CA ILE A 111 -0.55 -7.84 -1.72
C ILE A 111 -1.70 -8.25 -2.64
N PHE A 112 -2.29 -9.41 -2.33
CA PHE A 112 -3.43 -9.97 -3.05
C PHE A 112 -4.56 -10.23 -2.08
N MET A 113 -5.35 -9.20 -1.80
CA MET A 113 -6.46 -9.27 -0.85
C MET A 113 -7.55 -8.25 -1.17
N ASP A 114 -8.70 -8.41 -0.56
CA ASP A 114 -9.78 -7.43 -0.59
C ASP A 114 -9.42 -6.18 0.21
N ARG A 115 -10.31 -5.20 0.22
CA ARG A 115 -10.10 -3.91 0.91
C ARG A 115 -10.25 -4.06 2.41
N LEU A 116 -9.32 -4.78 3.04
CA LEU A 116 -9.22 -4.93 4.49
C LEU A 116 -8.21 -3.91 5.05
N PRO A 117 -8.29 -3.57 6.34
CA PRO A 117 -7.29 -2.72 6.99
C PRO A 117 -5.86 -3.26 6.84
N GLU A 118 -5.71 -4.58 6.88
CA GLU A 118 -4.44 -5.30 6.75
C GLU A 118 -3.74 -5.01 5.41
N LEU A 119 -4.51 -4.74 4.34
CA LEU A 119 -3.96 -4.32 3.05
C LEU A 119 -3.13 -3.03 3.19
N TYR A 120 -3.69 -2.03 3.86
CA TYR A 120 -3.04 -0.73 4.05
C TYR A 120 -1.88 -0.82 5.03
N VAL A 121 -2.05 -1.60 6.11
CA VAL A 121 -0.99 -1.86 7.09
C VAL A 121 0.19 -2.56 6.42
N ALA A 122 -0.07 -3.61 5.62
CA ALA A 122 0.97 -4.32 4.90
C ALA A 122 1.66 -3.43 3.85
N CYS A 123 0.89 -2.64 3.10
CA CYS A 123 1.43 -1.72 2.11
C CYS A 123 2.41 -0.73 2.74
N PHE A 124 1.96 0.02 3.73
CA PHE A 124 2.80 1.04 4.35
C PHE A 124 3.92 0.45 5.23
N GLY A 125 3.69 -0.70 5.86
CA GLY A 125 4.73 -1.39 6.61
C GLY A 125 5.86 -1.92 5.71
N ALA A 126 5.52 -2.50 4.56
CA ALA A 126 6.51 -2.90 3.57
C ALA A 126 7.30 -1.70 3.02
N LEU A 127 6.63 -0.57 2.75
CA LEU A 127 7.30 0.67 2.36
C LEU A 127 8.25 1.19 3.45
N LYS A 128 7.90 1.07 4.75
CA LYS A 128 8.81 1.40 5.85
C LYS A 128 10.06 0.54 5.86
N ALA A 129 9.93 -0.73 5.54
CA ALA A 129 11.04 -1.66 5.41
C ALA A 129 11.88 -1.42 4.13
N GLY A 130 11.51 -0.43 3.30
CA GLY A 130 12.20 -0.14 2.05
C GLY A 130 11.85 -1.10 0.90
N ALA A 131 10.85 -1.94 1.08
CA ALA A 131 10.41 -2.88 0.05
C ALA A 131 9.63 -2.17 -1.07
N VAL A 132 9.57 -2.83 -2.23
CA VAL A 132 8.73 -2.44 -3.37
C VAL A 132 7.39 -3.16 -3.26
N VAL A 133 6.31 -2.43 -3.14
CA VAL A 133 4.97 -2.99 -2.97
C VAL A 133 4.31 -3.23 -4.33
N GLY A 134 3.79 -4.45 -4.54
CA GLY A 134 3.02 -4.84 -5.72
C GLY A 134 1.56 -5.13 -5.37
N PRO A 135 0.63 -4.16 -5.51
CA PRO A 135 -0.78 -4.44 -5.29
C PRO A 135 -1.38 -5.23 -6.45
N LEU A 136 -2.08 -6.32 -6.13
CA LEU A 136 -2.83 -7.14 -7.08
C LEU A 136 -4.34 -6.97 -6.85
N PHE A 137 -5.07 -6.87 -7.94
CA PHE A 137 -6.52 -6.78 -7.87
C PHE A 137 -7.14 -8.10 -7.43
N SER A 138 -7.94 -8.11 -6.36
CA SER A 138 -8.49 -9.31 -5.74
C SER A 138 -9.37 -10.17 -6.69
N ALA A 139 -9.91 -9.55 -7.74
CA ALA A 139 -10.68 -10.26 -8.75
C ALA A 139 -9.81 -11.06 -9.75
N PHE A 140 -8.49 -10.89 -9.76
CA PHE A 140 -7.63 -11.65 -10.67
C PHE A 140 -7.77 -13.16 -10.44
N GLY A 141 -7.72 -13.90 -11.57
CA GLY A 141 -7.56 -15.35 -11.56
C GLY A 141 -6.11 -15.76 -11.26
N PRO A 142 -5.84 -17.07 -11.17
CA PRO A 142 -4.49 -17.58 -10.89
C PRO A 142 -3.45 -17.12 -11.92
N GLU A 143 -3.77 -17.15 -13.20
CA GLU A 143 -2.82 -16.85 -14.28
C GLU A 143 -2.29 -15.40 -14.24
N PRO A 144 -3.12 -14.34 -14.15
CA PRO A 144 -2.63 -12.97 -13.99
C PRO A 144 -1.80 -12.76 -12.72
N VAL A 145 -2.11 -13.47 -11.63
CA VAL A 145 -1.31 -13.42 -10.38
C VAL A 145 0.04 -14.07 -10.60
N ARG A 146 0.08 -15.29 -11.18
CA ARG A 146 1.31 -16.01 -11.50
C ARG A 146 2.28 -15.15 -12.33
N ASP A 147 1.76 -14.58 -13.42
CA ASP A 147 2.59 -13.87 -14.38
C ASP A 147 3.26 -12.65 -13.73
N ARG A 148 2.51 -11.89 -12.91
CA ARG A 148 3.03 -10.72 -12.20
C ARG A 148 4.01 -11.10 -11.09
N MET A 149 3.71 -12.15 -10.34
CA MET A 149 4.58 -12.64 -9.27
C MET A 149 5.90 -13.17 -9.83
N LYS A 150 5.87 -13.91 -10.95
CA LYS A 150 7.08 -14.41 -11.63
C LYS A 150 7.91 -13.28 -12.22
N ASP A 151 7.28 -12.35 -12.92
CA ASP A 151 7.97 -11.22 -13.55
C ASP A 151 8.65 -10.32 -12.51
N SER A 152 7.96 -10.06 -11.40
CA SER A 152 8.49 -9.22 -10.32
C SER A 152 9.56 -9.92 -9.46
N GLY A 153 9.59 -11.24 -9.40
CA GLY A 153 10.38 -11.99 -8.44
C GLY A 153 9.99 -11.68 -6.99
N ALA A 154 8.66 -11.60 -6.71
CA ALA A 154 8.17 -11.27 -5.38
C ALA A 154 8.53 -12.35 -4.36
N LYS A 155 9.10 -11.91 -3.21
CA LYS A 155 9.53 -12.81 -2.12
C LYS A 155 8.44 -13.08 -1.10
N VAL A 156 7.53 -12.12 -0.88
CA VAL A 156 6.44 -12.23 0.08
C VAL A 156 5.12 -11.90 -0.62
N LEU A 157 4.12 -12.70 -0.31
CA LEU A 157 2.73 -12.45 -0.68
C LEU A 157 1.89 -12.26 0.59
N VAL A 158 1.19 -11.15 0.70
CA VAL A 158 0.16 -10.94 1.73
C VAL A 158 -1.20 -11.20 1.11
N THR A 159 -2.01 -12.06 1.71
CA THR A 159 -3.29 -12.47 1.14
C THR A 159 -4.30 -12.82 2.23
N GLN A 160 -5.47 -13.32 1.83
CA GLN A 160 -6.53 -13.81 2.70
C GLN A 160 -6.91 -15.26 2.33
N PRO A 161 -7.59 -16.03 3.20
CA PRO A 161 -7.78 -17.47 3.02
C PRO A 161 -8.42 -17.87 1.68
N ASP A 162 -9.46 -17.17 1.24
CA ASP A 162 -10.17 -17.50 -0.01
C ASP A 162 -9.30 -17.24 -1.25
N LEU A 163 -8.55 -16.15 -1.25
CA LEU A 163 -7.66 -15.80 -2.35
C LEU A 163 -6.42 -16.70 -2.36
N ARG A 164 -5.92 -17.10 -1.17
CA ARG A 164 -4.83 -18.08 -1.07
C ARG A 164 -5.24 -19.42 -1.68
N ARG A 165 -6.44 -19.91 -1.38
CA ARG A 165 -7.00 -21.14 -1.99
C ARG A 165 -7.14 -21.01 -3.50
N LYS A 166 -7.62 -19.86 -3.97
CA LYS A 166 -7.82 -19.57 -5.40
C LYS A 166 -6.53 -19.73 -6.21
N ILE A 167 -5.39 -19.40 -5.63
CA ILE A 167 -4.07 -19.41 -6.30
C ILE A 167 -3.21 -20.62 -5.93
N SER A 168 -3.71 -21.59 -5.15
CA SER A 168 -2.90 -22.72 -4.67
C SER A 168 -2.21 -23.49 -5.80
N GLY A 169 -2.86 -23.61 -6.96
CA GLY A 169 -2.31 -24.35 -8.11
C GLY A 169 -1.08 -23.71 -8.76
N ILE A 170 -0.86 -22.40 -8.58
CA ILE A 170 0.27 -21.70 -9.18
C ILE A 170 1.46 -21.53 -8.23
N ILE A 171 1.28 -21.76 -6.93
CA ILE A 171 2.33 -21.55 -5.93
C ILE A 171 3.62 -22.33 -6.27
N PRO A 172 3.56 -23.60 -6.70
CA PRO A 172 4.79 -24.35 -7.07
C PRO A 172 5.57 -23.75 -8.24
N GLU A 173 4.98 -22.83 -8.99
CA GLU A 173 5.62 -22.16 -10.12
C GLU A 173 6.31 -20.84 -9.71
N LEU A 174 6.12 -20.36 -8.48
CA LEU A 174 6.63 -19.08 -7.97
C LEU A 174 7.94 -19.30 -7.19
N PHE A 175 9.04 -19.48 -7.91
CA PHE A 175 10.32 -19.90 -7.34
C PHE A 175 10.99 -18.88 -6.41
N ASP A 176 10.66 -17.59 -6.58
CA ASP A 176 11.19 -16.51 -5.74
C ASP A 176 10.35 -16.29 -4.47
N LEU A 177 9.13 -16.83 -4.43
CA LEU A 177 8.21 -16.66 -3.32
C LEU A 177 8.67 -17.50 -2.11
N GLN A 178 9.00 -16.84 -1.03
CA GLN A 178 9.52 -17.46 0.20
C GLN A 178 8.46 -17.60 1.28
N HIS A 179 7.58 -16.60 1.43
CA HIS A 179 6.59 -16.56 2.48
C HIS A 179 5.25 -16.05 1.98
N ILE A 180 4.17 -16.59 2.54
CA ILE A 180 2.80 -16.15 2.32
C ILE A 180 2.19 -15.80 3.67
N LEU A 181 1.88 -14.53 3.89
CA LEU A 181 1.19 -14.05 5.09
C LEU A 181 -0.32 -14.06 4.81
N ILE A 182 -1.07 -14.83 5.60
CA ILE A 182 -2.51 -14.99 5.44
C ILE A 182 -3.21 -14.20 6.55
N ALA A 183 -3.84 -13.07 6.19
CA ALA A 183 -4.67 -12.28 7.09
C ALA A 183 -6.07 -12.93 7.21
N ASN A 184 -6.46 -13.25 8.43
CA ASN A 184 -7.68 -13.99 8.72
C ASN A 184 -8.54 -13.28 9.78
N LYS A 185 -8.87 -12.02 9.53
CA LYS A 185 -9.65 -11.18 10.45
C LYS A 185 -10.97 -11.82 10.91
N ASP A 186 -11.60 -12.62 10.04
CA ASP A 186 -12.88 -13.26 10.33
C ASP A 186 -12.75 -14.59 11.11
N GLY A 187 -11.54 -15.02 11.46
CA GLY A 187 -11.29 -16.30 12.14
C GLY A 187 -11.66 -17.54 11.33
N ARG A 188 -11.85 -17.40 10.02
CA ARG A 188 -12.26 -18.46 9.12
C ARG A 188 -11.07 -19.28 8.66
N ASP A 189 -10.68 -20.24 9.46
CA ASP A 189 -9.65 -21.22 9.17
C ASP A 189 -8.22 -20.64 8.98
N PRO A 190 -7.50 -20.46 10.10
CA PRO A 190 -6.14 -19.92 10.09
C PRO A 190 -5.07 -20.97 9.77
N GLN A 191 -5.44 -22.21 9.47
CA GLN A 191 -4.43 -23.25 9.29
C GLN A 191 -3.58 -23.00 8.05
N PRO A 192 -2.25 -23.04 8.15
CA PRO A 192 -1.36 -22.97 6.99
C PRO A 192 -1.73 -24.07 6.00
N ILE A 193 -1.79 -23.71 4.72
CA ILE A 193 -2.05 -24.66 3.63
C ILE A 193 -0.75 -25.40 3.27
N ASP A 194 0.35 -24.66 3.27
CA ASP A 194 1.70 -25.13 2.96
C ASP A 194 2.70 -24.62 4.00
N ALA A 195 3.91 -25.19 4.02
CA ALA A 195 4.94 -24.83 4.99
C ALA A 195 5.42 -23.36 4.92
N GLN A 196 5.18 -22.70 3.80
CA GLN A 196 5.50 -21.28 3.60
C GLN A 196 4.37 -20.33 4.00
N ASP A 197 3.19 -20.86 4.35
CA ASP A 197 2.05 -20.07 4.78
C ASP A 197 2.19 -19.75 6.27
N LEU A 198 2.08 -18.46 6.60
CA LEU A 198 2.20 -17.91 7.94
C LEU A 198 0.91 -17.17 8.31
N SER A 199 0.51 -17.20 9.59
CA SER A 199 -0.57 -16.35 10.08
C SER A 199 -0.08 -14.91 10.18
N TYR A 200 -0.77 -14.01 9.49
CA TYR A 200 -0.50 -12.57 9.56
C TYR A 200 -0.61 -12.06 11.01
N GLU A 201 -1.66 -12.47 11.71
CA GLU A 201 -1.95 -12.06 13.08
C GLU A 201 -0.84 -12.53 14.05
N GLU A 202 -0.44 -13.80 13.95
CA GLU A 202 0.63 -14.34 14.82
C GLU A 202 1.98 -13.65 14.58
N GLU A 203 2.33 -13.36 13.32
CA GLU A 203 3.56 -12.64 13.01
C GLU A 203 3.51 -11.19 13.49
N MET A 204 2.36 -10.53 13.37
CA MET A 204 2.14 -9.19 13.90
C MET A 204 2.24 -9.15 15.42
N ASP A 205 1.68 -10.13 16.12
CA ASP A 205 1.70 -10.21 17.60
C ASP A 205 3.11 -10.41 18.16
N LYS A 206 3.99 -11.10 17.43
CA LYS A 206 5.41 -11.28 17.78
C LYS A 206 6.25 -10.02 17.54
N ALA A 207 5.80 -9.15 16.65
CA ALA A 207 6.59 -8.04 16.14
C ALA A 207 6.59 -6.83 17.09
N SER A 208 7.74 -6.16 17.21
CA SER A 208 7.87 -4.91 17.97
C SER A 208 7.04 -3.78 17.35
N ASN A 209 6.57 -2.87 18.21
CA ASN A 209 5.94 -1.61 17.80
C ASN A 209 6.96 -0.53 17.40
N ASP A 210 8.24 -0.74 17.72
CA ASP A 210 9.31 0.17 17.37
C ASP A 210 10.01 -0.30 16.10
N PHE A 211 10.15 0.62 15.16
CA PHE A 211 10.86 0.39 13.90
C PHE A 211 11.53 1.66 13.43
N THR A 212 12.78 1.54 13.01
CA THR A 212 13.47 2.64 12.31
C THR A 212 13.20 2.52 10.82
N THR A 213 12.44 3.48 10.30
CA THR A 213 12.07 3.50 8.88
C THR A 213 13.30 3.52 7.99
N VAL A 214 13.34 2.62 7.01
CA VAL A 214 14.47 2.48 6.09
C VAL A 214 14.53 3.71 5.17
N GLU A 215 15.72 4.27 5.06
CA GLU A 215 15.97 5.40 4.18
C GLU A 215 15.92 4.98 2.71
N THR A 216 15.12 5.69 1.92
CA THR A 216 15.03 5.55 0.47
C THR A 216 15.34 6.89 -0.20
N GLY A 217 15.79 6.86 -1.44
CA GLY A 217 16.04 8.04 -2.26
C GLY A 217 14.95 8.26 -3.31
N GLN A 218 15.01 9.39 -3.98
CA GLN A 218 14.04 9.75 -5.03
C GLN A 218 14.01 8.79 -6.23
N TYR A 219 15.08 8.02 -6.44
CA TYR A 219 15.19 7.05 -7.54
C TYR A 219 14.95 5.60 -7.11
N ASP A 220 14.71 5.35 -5.83
CA ASP A 220 14.34 4.01 -5.37
C ASP A 220 12.90 3.68 -5.74
N TYR A 221 12.69 2.48 -6.23
CA TYR A 221 11.34 2.00 -6.50
C TYR A 221 10.58 1.79 -5.19
N SER A 222 9.29 2.10 -5.20
CA SER A 222 8.43 1.93 -4.03
C SER A 222 7.16 1.14 -4.34
N ILE A 223 6.62 1.31 -5.54
CA ILE A 223 5.41 0.61 -5.96
C ILE A 223 5.63 0.08 -7.37
N MET A 224 5.31 -1.19 -7.57
CA MET A 224 5.27 -1.84 -8.87
C MET A 224 3.81 -2.08 -9.25
N HIS A 225 3.34 -1.33 -10.24
CA HIS A 225 1.97 -1.42 -10.70
C HIS A 225 1.93 -1.91 -12.14
N TYR A 226 1.22 -3.02 -12.37
CA TYR A 226 1.05 -3.59 -13.69
C TYR A 226 -0.18 -2.99 -14.37
N THR A 227 0.01 -2.49 -15.57
CA THR A 227 -1.07 -2.11 -16.47
C THR A 227 -1.38 -3.26 -17.42
N SER A 228 -2.64 -3.37 -17.83
CA SER A 228 -3.08 -4.36 -18.84
C SER A 228 -2.75 -3.88 -20.24
#